data_bd779452a391a4a095c4429f717403e6
#
_entry.id   bd779452a391a4a095c4429f717403e6
#
_cell.length_a   1.000
_cell.length_b   1.000
_cell.length_c   1.000
_cell.angle_alpha   90.00
_cell.angle_beta   90.00
_cell.angle_gamma   90.00
#
_symmetry.space_group_name_H-M   'P 1'
#
loop_
_entity.id
_entity.type
_entity.pdbx_description
1 polymer ?
#
loop_
_entity_poly.entity_id
_entity_poly.type
_entity_poly.pdbx_seq_one_letter_code
_entity_poly.pdbx_strand_id
1 'polypeptide(L)'
;TLLTEELNLKLELMQTLKKALKKDEIENAFDQELKRFLNIISEEDVPSNYTTFYNNYSKNEQVTDKKIKFNNKILHQSKLINYFNGDYAKSQIEQDLEKFLKKIKKDKKYILSKKDIIFLEALKSDGIQISKKYDNLYEVKQSEMPEDIQLKIENNEIGAALLRVIEVIGPEKIENLDEDTVYFIINTLNQLNVDLIRNKLLLKFLPCLLYT
;
A
#
# COMPACT_ATOMS: atom_id res chain seq x y z
N THR A 1 41.82 3.55 12.85
CA THR A 1 41.20 4.25 14.00
C THR A 1 39.89 3.57 14.38
N LEU A 2 39.45 3.66 15.63
CA LEU A 2 38.26 3.00 16.17
C LEU A 2 37.00 3.23 15.32
N LEU A 3 36.81 4.42 14.75
CA LEU A 3 35.68 4.76 13.86
C LEU A 3 35.66 3.95 12.56
N THR A 4 36.84 3.68 11.99
CA THR A 4 36.96 2.91 10.75
C THR A 4 36.71 1.40 11.00
N GLU A 5 37.09 0.88 12.15
CA GLU A 5 36.83 -0.51 12.54
C GLU A 5 35.33 -0.73 12.82
N GLU A 6 34.68 0.22 13.48
CA GLU A 6 33.24 0.17 13.72
C GLU A 6 32.44 0.23 12.42
N LEU A 7 32.86 1.05 11.46
CA LEU A 7 32.21 1.16 10.15
C LEU A 7 32.39 -0.15 9.34
N ASN A 8 33.57 -0.73 9.34
CA ASN A 8 33.83 -2.01 8.70
C ASN A 8 32.93 -3.11 9.25
N LEU A 9 32.82 -3.22 10.57
CA LEU A 9 31.97 -4.21 11.24
C LEU A 9 30.48 -4.01 10.86
N LYS A 10 30.00 -2.77 10.83
CA LYS A 10 28.62 -2.46 10.45
C LYS A 10 28.33 -2.85 9.00
N LEU A 11 29.24 -2.55 8.06
CA LEU A 11 29.08 -2.91 6.66
C LEU A 11 29.14 -4.44 6.45
N GLU A 12 30.01 -5.15 7.15
CA GLU A 12 30.07 -6.61 7.14
C GLU A 12 28.78 -7.26 7.64
N LEU A 13 28.25 -6.79 8.77
CA LEU A 13 26.99 -7.27 9.32
C LEU A 13 25.82 -7.04 8.36
N MET A 14 25.75 -5.88 7.72
CA MET A 14 24.70 -5.57 6.75
C MET A 14 24.80 -6.43 5.50
N GLN A 15 26.02 -6.65 4.98
CA GLN A 15 26.22 -7.53 3.84
C GLN A 15 25.82 -8.98 4.17
N THR A 16 26.18 -9.44 5.37
CA THR A 16 25.85 -10.79 5.85
C THR A 16 24.34 -10.96 6.03
N LEU A 17 23.68 -9.97 6.66
CA LEU A 17 22.25 -9.94 6.81
C LEU A 17 21.54 -9.98 5.44
N LYS A 18 21.96 -9.16 4.48
CA LYS A 18 21.40 -9.14 3.13
C LYS A 18 21.53 -10.50 2.43
N LYS A 19 22.67 -11.18 2.59
CA LYS A 19 22.88 -12.54 2.06
C LYS A 19 21.96 -13.57 2.72
N ALA A 20 21.75 -13.47 4.03
CA ALA A 20 20.84 -14.36 4.77
C ALA A 20 19.37 -14.14 4.31
N LEU A 21 18.90 -12.89 4.26
CA LEU A 21 17.55 -12.55 3.81
C LEU A 21 17.28 -12.97 2.36
N LYS A 22 18.30 -12.90 1.50
CA LYS A 22 18.21 -13.41 0.12
C LYS A 22 17.98 -14.92 0.08
N LYS A 23 18.66 -15.67 0.97
CA LYS A 23 18.50 -17.12 1.06
C LYS A 23 17.07 -17.51 1.45
N ASP A 24 16.40 -16.68 2.26
CA ASP A 24 15.05 -16.90 2.77
C ASP A 24 13.96 -16.21 1.90
N GLU A 25 14.34 -15.70 0.70
CA GLU A 25 13.46 -15.03 -0.27
C GLU A 25 12.79 -13.74 0.26
N ILE A 26 13.33 -13.16 1.33
CA ILE A 26 12.85 -11.90 1.95
C ILE A 26 13.89 -10.78 1.84
N GLU A 27 14.64 -10.76 0.76
CA GLU A 27 15.78 -9.85 0.58
C GLU A 27 15.42 -8.35 0.67
N ASN A 28 14.17 -7.99 0.39
CA ASN A 28 13.72 -6.60 0.40
C ASN A 28 13.28 -6.10 1.78
N ALA A 29 13.14 -6.99 2.76
CA ALA A 29 12.65 -6.64 4.09
C ALA A 29 13.52 -5.61 4.83
N PHE A 30 14.80 -5.51 4.45
CA PHE A 30 15.79 -4.64 5.09
C PHE A 30 16.28 -3.48 4.21
N ASP A 31 15.76 -3.32 3.00
CA ASP A 31 16.28 -2.35 2.01
C ASP A 31 16.17 -0.90 2.48
N GLN A 32 15.13 -0.54 3.17
CA GLN A 32 14.92 0.83 3.63
C GLN A 32 15.96 1.20 4.72
N GLU A 33 16.17 0.32 5.69
CA GLU A 33 17.13 0.55 6.77
C GLU A 33 18.56 0.54 6.26
N LEU A 34 18.84 -0.38 5.32
CA LEU A 34 20.13 -0.42 4.65
C LEU A 34 20.42 0.88 3.90
N LYS A 35 19.47 1.39 3.14
CA LYS A 35 19.59 2.68 2.42
C LYS A 35 19.76 3.85 3.36
N ARG A 36 18.99 3.91 4.46
CA ARG A 36 19.14 4.97 5.48
C ARG A 36 20.54 4.99 6.05
N PHE A 37 21.06 3.83 6.39
CA PHE A 37 22.41 3.70 6.94
C PHE A 37 23.49 4.10 5.91
N LEU A 38 23.40 3.58 4.68
CA LEU A 38 24.40 3.88 3.64
C LEU A 38 24.39 5.36 3.23
N ASN A 39 23.24 6.04 3.26
CA ASN A 39 23.12 7.46 2.94
C ASN A 39 23.78 8.39 4.00
N ILE A 40 24.05 7.89 5.20
CA ILE A 40 24.75 8.65 6.25
C ILE A 40 26.26 8.57 6.07
N ILE A 41 26.76 7.57 5.33
CA ILE A 41 28.19 7.34 5.12
C ILE A 41 28.65 8.12 3.90
N SER A 42 29.70 8.92 4.05
CA SER A 42 30.35 9.57 2.90
C SER A 42 31.07 8.53 2.04
N GLU A 43 30.97 8.67 0.70
CA GLU A 43 31.58 7.72 -0.24
C GLU A 43 33.09 7.55 -0.01
N GLU A 44 33.76 8.62 0.44
CA GLU A 44 35.17 8.66 0.74
C GLU A 44 35.56 7.82 1.96
N ASP A 45 34.60 7.60 2.89
CA ASP A 45 34.81 6.83 4.11
C ASP A 45 34.59 5.31 3.90
N VAL A 46 34.06 4.93 2.72
CA VAL A 46 33.75 3.52 2.43
C VAL A 46 35.00 2.72 2.12
N PRO A 47 35.30 1.68 2.91
CA PRO A 47 36.47 0.83 2.63
C PRO A 47 36.37 0.14 1.27
N SER A 48 37.49 -0.03 0.58
CA SER A 48 37.57 -0.53 -0.80
C SER A 48 36.87 -1.90 -1.01
N ASN A 49 36.89 -2.75 -0.01
CA ASN A 49 36.24 -4.07 -0.03
C ASN A 49 34.72 -4.01 0.01
N TYR A 50 34.10 -2.86 0.41
CA TYR A 50 32.68 -2.66 0.46
C TYR A 50 32.13 -1.68 -0.60
N THR A 51 33.02 -1.12 -1.45
CA THR A 51 32.64 -0.15 -2.48
C THR A 51 31.57 -0.69 -3.43
N THR A 52 31.68 -1.94 -3.86
CA THR A 52 30.68 -2.57 -4.73
C THR A 52 29.33 -2.72 -4.02
N PHE A 53 29.34 -3.14 -2.76
CA PHE A 53 28.13 -3.25 -1.95
C PHE A 53 27.50 -1.87 -1.74
N TYR A 54 28.29 -0.88 -1.34
CA TYR A 54 27.83 0.50 -1.18
C TYR A 54 27.20 1.04 -2.47
N ASN A 55 27.89 0.93 -3.61
CA ASN A 55 27.39 1.44 -4.89
C ASN A 55 26.11 0.75 -5.35
N ASN A 56 25.94 -0.54 -5.08
CA ASN A 56 24.74 -1.28 -5.45
C ASN A 56 23.49 -0.82 -4.67
N TYR A 57 23.66 -0.33 -3.45
CA TYR A 57 22.54 0.02 -2.58
C TYR A 57 22.41 1.52 -2.29
N SER A 58 23.50 2.32 -2.38
CA SER A 58 23.47 3.79 -2.19
C SER A 58 23.17 4.54 -3.49
N LYS A 59 23.75 4.11 -4.62
CA LYS A 59 23.60 4.79 -5.92
C LYS A 59 22.38 4.35 -6.72
N ASN A 60 21.70 3.27 -6.32
CA ASN A 60 20.43 2.93 -6.95
C ASN A 60 19.40 3.94 -6.52
N GLU A 61 19.26 4.92 -7.40
CA GLU A 61 18.21 5.91 -7.47
C GLU A 61 18.01 6.65 -6.13
N GLN A 62 18.27 7.95 -6.14
CA GLN A 62 17.41 8.79 -5.33
C GLN A 62 16.09 8.03 -5.22
N VAL A 63 15.84 7.44 -4.02
CA VAL A 63 14.48 7.26 -3.59
C VAL A 63 14.00 8.70 -3.52
N THR A 64 13.76 9.27 -4.72
CA THR A 64 12.63 10.14 -4.79
C THR A 64 11.62 9.33 -4.01
N ASP A 65 11.15 9.86 -2.87
CA ASP A 65 9.85 9.51 -2.39
C ASP A 65 9.03 9.31 -3.66
N LYS A 66 9.05 8.10 -4.21
CA LYS A 66 8.00 7.60 -5.04
C LYS A 66 6.88 7.54 -4.01
N LYS A 67 6.36 8.74 -3.67
CA LYS A 67 4.98 8.87 -3.23
C LYS A 67 4.31 7.86 -4.11
N ILE A 68 3.95 6.74 -3.50
CA ILE A 68 3.30 5.66 -4.22
C ILE A 68 2.12 6.39 -4.83
N LYS A 69 2.32 6.84 -6.09
CA LYS A 69 1.25 7.51 -6.80
C LYS A 69 0.24 6.40 -6.95
N PHE A 70 -0.80 6.45 -6.12
CA PHE A 70 -1.95 5.60 -6.26
C PHE A 70 -2.52 5.91 -7.66
N ASN A 71 -1.93 5.27 -8.64
CA ASN A 71 -2.37 5.34 -10.01
C ASN A 71 -3.54 4.36 -10.15
N ASN A 72 -4.60 4.63 -9.36
CA ASN A 72 -5.85 3.97 -9.61
C ASN A 72 -6.32 4.46 -10.98
N LYS A 73 -6.58 3.52 -11.85
CA LYS A 73 -7.06 3.81 -13.19
C LYS A 73 -8.59 3.74 -13.29
N ILE A 74 -9.26 3.28 -12.23
CA ILE A 74 -10.71 3.07 -12.21
C ILE A 74 -11.49 4.36 -12.48
N LEU A 75 -11.14 5.41 -11.75
CA LEU A 75 -11.75 6.72 -11.87
C LEU A 75 -10.67 7.79 -11.71
N HIS A 76 -10.88 8.92 -12.35
CA HIS A 76 -9.98 10.06 -12.10
C HIS A 76 -10.00 10.41 -10.61
N GLN A 77 -8.82 10.64 -10.03
CA GLN A 77 -8.66 10.86 -8.59
C GLN A 77 -9.60 11.95 -8.03
N SER A 78 -9.79 13.05 -8.78
CA SER A 78 -10.71 14.12 -8.37
C SER A 78 -12.14 13.62 -8.15
N LYS A 79 -12.62 12.66 -8.94
CA LYS A 79 -13.96 12.09 -8.78
C LYS A 79 -14.08 11.24 -7.53
N LEU A 80 -13.05 10.45 -7.22
CA LEU A 80 -12.99 9.66 -6.00
C LEU A 80 -12.89 10.56 -4.77
N ILE A 81 -12.04 11.61 -4.83
CA ILE A 81 -11.92 12.59 -3.74
C ILE A 81 -13.27 13.24 -3.48
N ASN A 82 -13.92 13.77 -4.52
CA ASN A 82 -15.22 14.43 -4.37
C ASN A 82 -16.29 13.45 -3.88
N TYR A 83 -16.28 12.19 -4.33
CA TYR A 83 -17.22 11.18 -3.87
C TYR A 83 -17.04 10.87 -2.39
N PHE A 84 -15.80 10.55 -1.94
CA PHE A 84 -15.54 10.23 -0.54
C PHE A 84 -15.66 11.43 0.40
N ASN A 85 -15.61 12.65 -0.11
CA ASN A 85 -15.95 13.88 0.62
C ASN A 85 -17.48 14.14 0.66
N GLY A 86 -18.27 13.42 -0.14
CA GLY A 86 -19.72 13.62 -0.23
C GLY A 86 -20.17 14.65 -1.27
N ASP A 87 -19.24 15.19 -2.07
CA ASP A 87 -19.52 16.25 -3.07
C ASP A 87 -19.92 15.69 -4.45
N TYR A 88 -19.91 14.37 -4.62
CA TYR A 88 -20.21 13.73 -5.90
C TYR A 88 -21.28 12.66 -5.74
N ALA A 89 -22.33 12.76 -6.55
CA ALA A 89 -23.49 11.90 -6.41
C ALA A 89 -23.19 10.44 -6.78
N LYS A 90 -23.77 9.49 -6.03
CA LYS A 90 -23.65 8.06 -6.24
C LYS A 90 -23.99 7.63 -7.68
N SER A 91 -25.07 8.15 -8.25
CA SER A 91 -25.48 7.85 -9.63
C SER A 91 -24.46 8.30 -10.68
N GLN A 92 -23.72 9.36 -10.41
CA GLN A 92 -22.65 9.84 -11.32
C GLN A 92 -21.45 8.91 -11.27
N ILE A 93 -21.04 8.46 -10.07
CA ILE A 93 -19.96 7.47 -9.91
C ILE A 93 -20.32 6.16 -10.60
N GLU A 94 -21.55 5.67 -10.45
CA GLU A 94 -22.03 4.45 -11.12
C GLU A 94 -21.89 4.53 -12.65
N GLN A 95 -22.32 5.65 -13.22
CA GLN A 95 -22.20 5.86 -14.67
C GLN A 95 -20.75 5.93 -15.15
N ASP A 96 -19.90 6.63 -14.41
CA ASP A 96 -18.50 6.77 -14.77
C ASP A 96 -17.74 5.44 -14.60
N LEU A 97 -18.05 4.68 -13.56
CA LEU A 97 -17.51 3.36 -13.34
C LEU A 97 -17.93 2.37 -14.45
N GLU A 98 -19.20 2.37 -14.82
CA GLU A 98 -19.72 1.52 -15.91
C GLU A 98 -19.00 1.85 -17.25
N LYS A 99 -18.81 3.12 -17.58
CA LYS A 99 -18.08 3.56 -18.78
C LYS A 99 -16.64 3.04 -18.75
N PHE A 100 -15.99 3.14 -17.60
CA PHE A 100 -14.63 2.69 -17.42
C PHE A 100 -14.50 1.17 -17.54
N LEU A 101 -15.33 0.39 -16.83
CA LEU A 101 -15.34 -1.07 -16.88
C LEU A 101 -15.66 -1.60 -18.30
N LYS A 102 -16.56 -0.92 -19.02
CA LYS A 102 -16.87 -1.23 -20.42
C LYS A 102 -15.66 -1.01 -21.35
N LYS A 103 -14.84 0.01 -21.07
CA LYS A 103 -13.61 0.28 -21.80
C LYS A 103 -12.56 -0.79 -21.53
N ILE A 104 -12.35 -1.14 -20.26
CA ILE A 104 -11.38 -2.17 -19.85
C ILE A 104 -11.73 -3.55 -20.40
N LYS A 105 -13.00 -3.94 -20.38
CA LYS A 105 -13.42 -5.24 -20.88
C LYS A 105 -13.04 -5.49 -22.35
N LYS A 106 -12.82 -4.40 -23.11
CA LYS A 106 -12.35 -4.49 -24.49
C LYS A 106 -10.84 -4.76 -24.58
N ASP A 107 -10.11 -4.42 -23.54
CA ASP A 107 -8.67 -4.67 -23.45
C ASP A 107 -8.38 -5.97 -22.70
N LYS A 108 -8.19 -7.06 -23.44
CA LYS A 108 -7.94 -8.39 -22.87
C LYS A 108 -6.65 -8.49 -22.03
N LYS A 109 -5.77 -7.49 -22.11
CA LYS A 109 -4.50 -7.46 -21.38
C LYS A 109 -4.58 -6.64 -20.09
N TYR A 110 -5.70 -6.01 -19.83
CA TYR A 110 -5.85 -5.16 -18.66
C TYR A 110 -6.20 -5.99 -17.43
N ILE A 111 -5.36 -5.88 -16.41
CA ILE A 111 -5.59 -6.46 -15.07
C ILE A 111 -5.77 -5.28 -14.10
N LEU A 112 -6.81 -5.33 -13.28
CA LEU A 112 -7.03 -4.38 -12.22
C LEU A 112 -5.91 -4.49 -11.17
N SER A 113 -5.33 -3.37 -10.80
CA SER A 113 -4.36 -3.33 -9.70
C SER A 113 -5.05 -3.54 -8.35
N LYS A 114 -4.31 -3.97 -7.32
CA LYS A 114 -4.86 -4.04 -5.95
C LYS A 114 -5.46 -2.72 -5.50
N LYS A 115 -4.84 -1.61 -5.87
CA LYS A 115 -5.35 -0.25 -5.59
C LYS A 115 -6.71 -0.01 -6.21
N ASP A 116 -6.88 -0.43 -7.47
CA ASP A 116 -8.17 -0.35 -8.14
C ASP A 116 -9.23 -1.19 -7.42
N ILE A 117 -8.84 -2.38 -6.94
CA ILE A 117 -9.73 -3.29 -6.21
C ILE A 117 -10.15 -2.68 -4.87
N ILE A 118 -9.22 -2.07 -4.11
CA ILE A 118 -9.53 -1.39 -2.84
C ILE A 118 -10.64 -0.35 -3.02
N PHE A 119 -10.53 0.50 -4.04
CA PHE A 119 -11.56 1.49 -4.32
C PHE A 119 -12.86 0.87 -4.80
N LEU A 120 -12.80 -0.17 -5.64
CA LEU A 120 -13.98 -0.89 -6.09
C LEU A 120 -14.77 -1.52 -4.94
N GLU A 121 -14.08 -2.18 -4.02
CA GLU A 121 -14.73 -2.80 -2.86
C GLU A 121 -15.35 -1.75 -1.92
N ALA A 122 -14.69 -0.60 -1.73
CA ALA A 122 -15.28 0.50 -0.99
C ALA A 122 -16.53 1.07 -1.67
N LEU A 123 -16.51 1.25 -2.99
CA LEU A 123 -17.67 1.71 -3.77
C LEU A 123 -18.82 0.69 -3.73
N LYS A 124 -18.51 -0.62 -3.78
CA LYS A 124 -19.52 -1.68 -3.62
C LYS A 124 -20.15 -1.67 -2.22
N SER A 125 -19.34 -1.49 -1.19
CA SER A 125 -19.81 -1.36 0.20
C SER A 125 -20.79 -0.20 0.35
N ASP A 126 -20.55 0.92 -0.36
CA ASP A 126 -21.51 2.03 -0.44
C ASP A 126 -22.78 1.69 -1.25
N GLY A 127 -22.89 0.47 -1.76
CA GLY A 127 -24.02 -0.03 -2.55
C GLY A 127 -24.01 0.44 -4.00
N ILE A 128 -22.84 0.81 -4.54
CA ILE A 128 -22.70 1.07 -5.98
C ILE A 128 -22.81 -0.25 -6.74
N GLN A 129 -23.74 -0.29 -7.70
CA GLN A 129 -24.02 -1.50 -8.46
C GLN A 129 -22.98 -1.71 -9.57
N ILE A 130 -22.26 -2.84 -9.48
CA ILE A 130 -21.34 -3.28 -10.53
C ILE A 130 -21.94 -4.50 -11.20
N SER A 131 -22.09 -4.46 -12.54
CA SER A 131 -22.65 -5.57 -13.28
C SER A 131 -21.78 -6.81 -13.18
N LYS A 132 -22.36 -7.98 -12.88
CA LYS A 132 -21.70 -9.30 -12.80
C LYS A 132 -20.87 -9.66 -14.04
N LYS A 133 -21.16 -9.05 -15.19
CA LYS A 133 -20.36 -9.26 -16.43
C LYS A 133 -18.90 -8.80 -16.30
N TYR A 134 -18.54 -8.10 -15.23
CA TYR A 134 -17.19 -7.57 -14.95
C TYR A 134 -16.47 -8.38 -13.86
N ASP A 135 -17.11 -9.38 -13.25
CA ASP A 135 -16.49 -10.15 -12.15
C ASP A 135 -15.18 -10.83 -12.57
N ASN A 136 -15.04 -11.18 -13.86
CA ASN A 136 -13.81 -11.77 -14.41
C ASN A 136 -12.64 -10.77 -14.56
N LEU A 137 -12.86 -9.47 -14.34
CA LEU A 137 -11.80 -8.47 -14.46
C LEU A 137 -10.94 -8.39 -13.20
N TYR A 138 -11.42 -8.94 -12.10
CA TYR A 138 -10.71 -9.00 -10.84
C TYR A 138 -11.08 -10.30 -10.09
N GLU A 139 -10.10 -11.15 -9.94
CA GLU A 139 -10.15 -12.21 -8.94
C GLU A 139 -9.54 -11.63 -7.66
N VAL A 140 -10.39 -11.26 -6.72
CA VAL A 140 -9.93 -11.00 -5.36
C VAL A 140 -9.64 -12.36 -4.75
N LYS A 141 -8.37 -12.75 -4.68
CA LYS A 141 -7.97 -13.70 -3.64
C LYS A 141 -8.32 -13.00 -2.34
N GLN A 142 -9.41 -13.42 -1.72
CA GLN A 142 -9.76 -12.94 -0.38
C GLN A 142 -8.53 -13.17 0.48
N SER A 143 -7.88 -12.09 0.88
CA SER A 143 -6.92 -12.14 1.96
C SER A 143 -7.72 -12.65 3.14
N GLU A 144 -7.39 -13.83 3.64
CA GLU A 144 -8.11 -14.42 4.76
C GLU A 144 -8.02 -13.45 5.92
N MET A 145 -9.18 -12.98 6.34
CA MET A 145 -9.26 -12.11 7.52
C MET A 145 -8.86 -12.94 8.75
N PRO A 146 -8.02 -12.42 9.65
CA PRO A 146 -7.71 -13.11 10.88
C PRO A 146 -8.99 -13.53 11.63
N GLU A 147 -9.06 -14.78 12.07
CA GLU A 147 -10.27 -15.36 12.72
C GLU A 147 -10.74 -14.53 13.90
N ASP A 148 -9.80 -13.98 14.69
CA ASP A 148 -10.13 -13.14 15.84
C ASP A 148 -10.84 -11.84 15.47
N ILE A 149 -10.55 -11.28 14.30
CA ILE A 149 -11.25 -10.09 13.77
C ILE A 149 -12.60 -10.49 13.20
N GLN A 150 -12.64 -11.60 12.46
CA GLN A 150 -13.89 -12.10 11.89
C GLN A 150 -14.92 -12.40 12.98
N LEU A 151 -14.53 -13.06 14.05
CA LEU A 151 -15.39 -13.32 15.21
C LEU A 151 -15.93 -12.03 15.85
N LYS A 152 -15.08 -10.99 15.96
CA LYS A 152 -15.52 -9.68 16.48
C LYS A 152 -16.55 -9.01 15.57
N ILE A 153 -16.37 -9.14 14.25
CA ILE A 153 -17.33 -8.61 13.25
C ILE A 153 -18.67 -9.36 13.38
N GLU A 154 -18.64 -10.68 13.41
CA GLU A 154 -19.83 -11.54 13.53
C GLU A 154 -20.60 -11.27 14.82
N ASN A 155 -19.89 -11.01 15.92
CA ASN A 155 -20.46 -10.64 17.22
C ASN A 155 -20.89 -9.17 17.30
N ASN A 156 -20.69 -8.39 16.25
CA ASN A 156 -20.96 -6.93 16.22
C ASN A 156 -20.16 -6.14 17.27
N GLU A 157 -18.95 -6.62 17.60
CA GLU A 157 -18.01 -5.99 18.54
C GLU A 157 -17.15 -4.94 17.81
N ILE A 158 -17.81 -3.91 17.26
CA ILE A 158 -17.17 -2.92 16.38
C ILE A 158 -15.93 -2.28 17.04
N GLY A 159 -16.03 -1.86 18.30
CA GLY A 159 -14.93 -1.22 19.01
C GLY A 159 -13.72 -2.15 19.19
N ALA A 160 -13.96 -3.42 19.53
CA ALA A 160 -12.89 -4.41 19.70
C ALA A 160 -12.22 -4.75 18.35
N ALA A 161 -12.99 -4.86 17.27
CA ALA A 161 -12.46 -5.07 15.93
C ALA A 161 -11.59 -3.88 15.47
N LEU A 162 -12.03 -2.64 15.71
CA LEU A 162 -11.26 -1.44 15.37
C LEU A 162 -9.95 -1.35 16.18
N LEU A 163 -9.98 -1.66 17.47
CA LEU A 163 -8.75 -1.69 18.28
C LEU A 163 -7.77 -2.73 17.73
N ARG A 164 -8.26 -3.90 17.33
CA ARG A 164 -7.42 -4.94 16.74
C ARG A 164 -6.82 -4.51 15.41
N VAL A 165 -7.57 -3.79 14.57
CA VAL A 165 -7.04 -3.19 13.33
C VAL A 165 -5.92 -2.20 13.65
N ILE A 166 -6.08 -1.34 14.67
CA ILE A 166 -5.06 -0.39 15.10
C ILE A 166 -3.79 -1.13 15.57
N GLU A 167 -3.94 -2.21 16.31
CA GLU A 167 -2.80 -3.05 16.73
C GLU A 167 -2.04 -3.64 15.54
N VAL A 168 -2.76 -4.11 14.51
CA VAL A 168 -2.15 -4.65 13.28
C VAL A 168 -1.39 -3.57 12.51
N ILE A 169 -1.94 -2.34 12.43
CA ILE A 169 -1.26 -1.20 11.79
C ILE A 169 0.03 -0.85 12.55
N GLY A 170 0.03 -1.00 13.89
CA GLY A 170 1.15 -0.65 14.72
C GLY A 170 1.50 0.85 14.68
N PRO A 171 2.77 1.21 14.94
CA PRO A 171 3.22 2.60 14.99
C PRO A 171 3.49 3.21 13.60
N GLU A 172 3.24 2.48 12.52
CA GLU A 172 3.53 2.95 11.18
C GLU A 172 2.59 4.08 10.76
N LYS A 173 3.12 5.01 9.95
CA LYS A 173 2.28 6.02 9.34
C LYS A 173 1.42 5.38 8.26
N ILE A 174 0.14 5.74 8.23
CA ILE A 174 -0.84 5.23 7.26
C ILE A 174 -0.34 5.34 5.81
N GLU A 175 0.42 6.39 5.50
CA GLU A 175 0.96 6.65 4.17
C GLU A 175 2.07 5.67 3.75
N ASN A 176 2.65 4.96 4.71
CA ASN A 176 3.74 3.99 4.51
C ASN A 176 3.25 2.53 4.48
N LEU A 177 1.96 2.30 4.72
CA LEU A 177 1.39 0.95 4.71
C LEU A 177 1.45 0.35 3.29
N ASP A 178 1.74 -0.94 3.23
CA ASP A 178 1.70 -1.70 1.98
C ASP A 178 0.25 -1.91 1.49
N GLU A 179 0.10 -2.29 0.23
CA GLU A 179 -1.22 -2.46 -0.41
C GLU A 179 -2.05 -3.57 0.21
N ASP A 180 -1.44 -4.61 0.76
CA ASP A 180 -2.14 -5.74 1.39
C ASP A 180 -2.70 -5.32 2.75
N THR A 181 -1.92 -4.60 3.54
CA THR A 181 -2.36 -4.02 4.81
C THR A 181 -3.50 -3.01 4.58
N VAL A 182 -3.37 -2.13 3.58
CA VAL A 182 -4.44 -1.19 3.24
C VAL A 182 -5.71 -1.92 2.80
N TYR A 183 -5.59 -2.94 1.94
CA TYR A 183 -6.73 -3.76 1.52
C TYR A 183 -7.44 -4.40 2.71
N PHE A 184 -6.67 -5.02 3.62
CA PHE A 184 -7.18 -5.62 4.84
C PHE A 184 -7.95 -4.61 5.70
N ILE A 185 -7.37 -3.43 5.96
CA ILE A 185 -8.00 -2.38 6.77
C ILE A 185 -9.32 -1.93 6.13
N ILE A 186 -9.31 -1.62 4.83
CA ILE A 186 -10.50 -1.14 4.12
C ILE A 186 -11.59 -2.22 4.08
N ASN A 187 -11.21 -3.49 3.84
CA ASN A 187 -12.15 -4.60 3.86
C ASN A 187 -12.80 -4.80 5.24
N THR A 188 -12.01 -4.70 6.32
CA THR A 188 -12.53 -4.76 7.69
C THR A 188 -13.51 -3.62 7.96
N LEU A 189 -13.17 -2.38 7.57
CA LEU A 189 -14.04 -1.22 7.76
C LEU A 189 -15.33 -1.31 6.92
N ASN A 190 -15.26 -1.90 5.72
CA ASN A 190 -16.43 -2.20 4.91
C ASN A 190 -17.39 -3.16 5.61
N GLN A 191 -16.87 -4.25 6.20
CA GLN A 191 -17.68 -5.25 6.91
C GLN A 191 -18.28 -4.69 8.21
N LEU A 192 -17.58 -3.78 8.87
CA LEU A 192 -18.07 -3.08 10.06
C LEU A 192 -19.06 -1.94 9.75
N ASN A 193 -19.27 -1.61 8.48
CA ASN A 193 -20.08 -0.46 8.02
C ASN A 193 -19.63 0.88 8.64
N VAL A 194 -18.31 1.06 8.81
CA VAL A 194 -17.73 2.29 9.39
C VAL A 194 -17.25 3.22 8.27
N ASP A 195 -18.18 3.64 7.41
CA ASP A 195 -17.89 4.37 6.18
C ASP A 195 -17.14 5.68 6.38
N LEU A 196 -17.44 6.40 7.45
CA LEU A 196 -16.80 7.69 7.74
C LEU A 196 -15.29 7.54 7.96
N ILE A 197 -14.87 6.52 8.72
CA ILE A 197 -13.45 6.25 8.98
C ILE A 197 -12.81 5.71 7.71
N ARG A 198 -13.45 4.78 7.04
CA ARG A 198 -12.99 4.22 5.76
C ARG A 198 -12.72 5.31 4.73
N ASN A 199 -13.68 6.23 4.52
CA ASN A 199 -13.54 7.29 3.54
C ASN A 199 -12.40 8.26 3.88
N LYS A 200 -12.23 8.60 5.16
CA LYS A 200 -11.08 9.41 5.61
C LYS A 200 -9.74 8.73 5.35
N LEU A 201 -9.66 7.41 5.52
CA LEU A 201 -8.45 6.65 5.20
C LEU A 201 -8.21 6.62 3.69
N LEU A 202 -9.21 6.30 2.89
CA LEU A 202 -9.10 6.29 1.43
C LEU A 202 -8.64 7.64 0.88
N LEU A 203 -9.13 8.75 1.43
CA LEU A 203 -8.70 10.10 1.05
C LEU A 203 -7.23 10.36 1.34
N LYS A 204 -6.66 9.76 2.40
CA LYS A 204 -5.22 9.87 2.69
C LYS A 204 -4.36 9.08 1.70
N PHE A 205 -4.87 8.00 1.14
CA PHE A 205 -4.19 7.22 0.11
C PHE A 205 -4.31 7.81 -1.29
N LEU A 206 -5.27 8.68 -1.51
CA LEU A 206 -5.38 9.43 -2.76
C LEU A 206 -4.34 10.55 -2.73
N PRO A 207 -3.43 10.65 -3.71
CA PRO A 207 -2.48 11.74 -3.74
C PRO A 207 -3.24 13.05 -3.82
N CYS A 208 -3.00 13.92 -2.87
CA CYS A 208 -3.46 15.31 -2.94
C CYS A 208 -2.79 16.00 -4.12
N LEU A 209 -3.49 16.09 -5.25
CA LEU A 209 -3.11 16.94 -6.39
C LEU A 209 -3.42 18.42 -6.08
N LEU A 210 -3.12 18.87 -4.87
CA LEU A 210 -3.41 20.26 -4.49
C LEU A 210 -2.20 21.19 -4.61
N TYR A 211 -1.08 20.74 -5.17
CA TYR A 211 0.05 21.65 -5.45
C TYR A 211 0.78 21.22 -6.73
N THR A 212 0.29 21.66 -7.86
CA THR A 212 1.07 22.11 -9.00
C THR A 212 0.38 23.30 -9.61
#